data_f2d12debe8b694fc8956f9bb4034bd52
#
_entry.id   f2d12debe8b694fc8956f9bb4034bd52
#
_cell.length_a   1.000
_cell.length_b   1.000
_cell.length_c   1.000
_cell.angle_alpha   90.00
_cell.angle_beta   90.00
_cell.angle_gamma   90.00
#
_symmetry.space_group_name_H-M   'P 1'
#
loop_
_entity.id
_entity.type
_entity.pdbx_description
1 polymer ?
#
loop_
_entity_poly.entity_id
_entity_poly.type
_entity_poly.pdbx_seq_one_letter_code
_entity_poly.pdbx_strand_id
1 'polypeptide(L)'
;EFAWGKMEPKEDEFDFEWLIRVVDQLYENGISTVMCTPTATPPRWLLNQYPETRMMMHDLIRADVSSRCHTCKTSSVMREKNRIIVTEMAKVFAGHKGIVGWQIDNEIYPYSEGCYCEQCKSAFRRYLKEKFRSIEKLNRAWGMTRWSLSYDTFEAIEPPYPGQWKHPSLRKAWRDFHYGQIKTYVEEQAEILHGYGCENVGTDMMAHNSMSYYDINEKLDVVQYNHYDAAERLPCNAFSYDFLRSVKDRPFWVMETQVGWNGSEYAEGGYRPVGNCYANTWLPMAKGAEMNLYWLFRTHPNGHELGHGALFSPAGRAYRVSEEVQKAAKEFEKCGEFLTNTRIRSKIALHYSSTAHNSYDCAPLLK
;
A
#
# COMPACT_ATOMS: atom_id res chain seq x y z
N GLU A 1 -7.03 9.40 -10.20
CA GLU A 1 -6.11 8.90 -9.20
C GLU A 1 -6.06 9.86 -8.01
N PHE A 2 -6.25 9.40 -6.79
CA PHE A 2 -6.14 10.12 -5.53
C PHE A 2 -6.65 11.57 -5.52
N ALA A 3 -7.68 11.85 -6.29
CA ALA A 3 -8.21 13.21 -6.44
C ALA A 3 -9.37 13.47 -5.46
N TRP A 4 -9.22 13.09 -4.17
CA TRP A 4 -10.28 13.27 -3.18
C TRP A 4 -10.79 14.72 -3.14
N GLY A 5 -9.88 15.70 -3.10
CA GLY A 5 -10.30 17.12 -3.10
C GLY A 5 -11.06 17.59 -4.36
N LYS A 6 -11.06 16.78 -5.45
CA LYS A 6 -11.90 17.02 -6.62
C LYS A 6 -13.21 16.25 -6.57
N MET A 7 -13.19 15.08 -5.93
CA MET A 7 -14.39 14.26 -5.70
C MET A 7 -15.28 14.85 -4.59
N GLU A 8 -14.65 15.49 -3.59
CA GLU A 8 -15.30 16.15 -2.46
C GLU A 8 -14.61 17.50 -2.22
N PRO A 9 -14.93 18.55 -3.00
CA PRO A 9 -14.31 19.87 -2.90
C PRO A 9 -14.59 20.59 -1.58
N LYS A 10 -15.70 20.26 -0.93
CA LYS A 10 -16.04 20.66 0.43
C LYS A 10 -16.69 19.47 1.15
N GLU A 11 -16.70 19.52 2.46
CA GLU A 11 -17.30 18.49 3.29
C GLU A 11 -18.74 18.17 2.85
N ASP A 12 -18.99 16.89 2.59
CA ASP A 12 -20.29 16.35 2.16
C ASP A 12 -20.84 16.87 0.80
N GLU A 13 -20.00 17.61 0.02
CA GLU A 13 -20.32 18.03 -1.35
C GLU A 13 -19.54 17.15 -2.36
N PHE A 14 -20.22 16.24 -3.06
CA PHE A 14 -19.57 15.26 -3.94
C PHE A 14 -19.76 15.59 -5.42
N ASP A 15 -18.67 15.45 -6.21
CA ASP A 15 -18.67 15.58 -7.67
C ASP A 15 -17.90 14.42 -8.30
N PHE A 16 -18.61 13.46 -8.87
CA PHE A 16 -18.04 12.32 -9.59
C PHE A 16 -18.24 12.42 -11.11
N GLU A 17 -18.92 13.42 -11.63
CA GLU A 17 -19.28 13.47 -13.06
C GLU A 17 -18.06 13.42 -13.98
N TRP A 18 -16.99 14.12 -13.60
CA TRP A 18 -15.76 14.13 -14.39
C TRP A 18 -15.11 12.75 -14.43
N LEU A 19 -15.18 11.97 -13.33
CA LEU A 19 -14.58 10.64 -13.23
C LEU A 19 -15.43 9.60 -13.97
N ILE A 20 -16.74 9.71 -13.89
CA ILE A 20 -17.67 8.90 -14.68
C ILE A 20 -17.34 9.05 -16.16
N ARG A 21 -17.23 10.28 -16.66
CA ARG A 21 -16.88 10.53 -18.07
C ARG A 21 -15.54 9.91 -18.48
N VAL A 22 -14.55 9.92 -17.58
CA VAL A 22 -13.24 9.29 -17.86
C VAL A 22 -13.39 7.78 -17.96
N VAL A 23 -14.09 7.14 -17.02
CA VAL A 23 -14.30 5.70 -17.01
C VAL A 23 -15.13 5.23 -18.21
N ASP A 24 -16.18 5.98 -18.56
CA ASP A 24 -17.00 5.73 -19.76
C ASP A 24 -16.15 5.78 -21.04
N GLN A 25 -15.37 6.84 -21.21
CA GLN A 25 -14.48 6.99 -22.38
C GLN A 25 -13.47 5.86 -22.51
N LEU A 26 -12.88 5.43 -21.39
CA LEU A 26 -11.96 4.29 -21.37
C LEU A 26 -12.69 3.02 -21.81
N TYR A 27 -13.85 2.75 -21.22
CA TYR A 27 -14.65 1.57 -21.52
C TYR A 27 -15.12 1.53 -22.97
N GLU A 28 -15.60 2.63 -23.52
CA GLU A 28 -16.01 2.77 -24.94
C GLU A 28 -14.85 2.51 -25.91
N ASN A 29 -13.60 2.71 -25.47
CA ASN A 29 -12.39 2.41 -26.23
C ASN A 29 -11.76 1.05 -25.87
N GLY A 30 -12.48 0.18 -25.17
CA GLY A 30 -12.03 -1.18 -24.84
C GLY A 30 -10.97 -1.24 -23.71
N ILE A 31 -10.86 -0.20 -22.89
CA ILE A 31 -9.93 -0.12 -21.78
C ILE A 31 -10.68 -0.27 -20.47
N SER A 32 -10.37 -1.31 -19.71
CA SER A 32 -10.90 -1.52 -18.37
C SER A 32 -10.18 -0.68 -17.32
N THR A 33 -10.88 -0.38 -16.24
CA THR A 33 -10.37 0.45 -15.14
C THR A 33 -10.26 -0.35 -13.85
N VAL A 34 -9.15 -0.24 -13.12
CA VAL A 34 -9.07 -0.55 -11.70
C VAL A 34 -9.28 0.76 -10.94
N MET A 35 -10.35 0.83 -10.16
CA MET A 35 -10.70 2.03 -9.41
C MET A 35 -9.92 2.11 -8.10
N CYS A 36 -9.35 3.27 -7.77
CA CYS A 36 -8.66 3.48 -6.49
C CYS A 36 -9.52 4.26 -5.51
N THR A 37 -9.57 3.85 -4.24
CA THR A 37 -10.10 4.72 -3.18
C THR A 37 -9.12 5.87 -2.92
N PRO A 38 -9.58 7.13 -2.73
CA PRO A 38 -8.69 8.28 -2.70
C PRO A 38 -8.09 8.54 -1.31
N THR A 39 -8.18 7.60 -0.41
CA THR A 39 -7.88 7.75 1.04
C THR A 39 -6.40 7.98 1.35
N ALA A 40 -5.51 7.73 0.36
CA ALA A 40 -4.10 8.08 0.45
C ALA A 40 -3.84 9.60 0.52
N THR A 41 -4.72 10.40 -0.11
CA THR A 41 -4.52 11.84 -0.31
C THR A 41 -5.75 12.65 0.11
N PRO A 42 -6.01 12.77 1.43
CA PRO A 42 -7.16 13.51 1.93
C PRO A 42 -7.07 15.00 1.55
N PRO A 43 -8.22 15.66 1.32
CA PRO A 43 -8.25 17.04 0.87
C PRO A 43 -7.81 18.03 1.96
N ARG A 44 -7.32 19.17 1.54
CA ARG A 44 -6.83 20.19 2.47
C ARG A 44 -7.90 20.71 3.43
N TRP A 45 -9.16 20.80 3.00
CA TRP A 45 -10.24 21.21 3.89
C TRP A 45 -10.38 20.27 5.09
N LEU A 46 -10.30 18.94 4.88
CA LEU A 46 -10.35 17.93 5.93
C LEU A 46 -9.19 18.09 6.92
N LEU A 47 -7.97 18.21 6.40
CA LEU A 47 -6.76 18.31 7.23
C LEU A 47 -6.67 19.64 8.00
N ASN A 48 -7.29 20.70 7.49
CA ASN A 48 -7.36 22.00 8.16
C ASN A 48 -8.48 22.03 9.22
N GLN A 49 -9.62 21.45 8.90
CA GLN A 49 -10.78 21.42 9.80
C GLN A 49 -10.58 20.43 10.95
N TYR A 50 -9.89 19.31 10.68
CA TYR A 50 -9.61 18.21 11.60
C TYR A 50 -8.11 17.95 11.72
N PRO A 51 -7.30 18.88 12.28
CA PRO A 51 -5.84 18.76 12.30
C PRO A 51 -5.35 17.54 13.09
N GLU A 52 -6.16 16.96 13.98
CA GLU A 52 -5.86 15.73 14.72
C GLU A 52 -5.82 14.48 13.83
N THR A 53 -6.34 14.56 12.60
CA THR A 53 -6.24 13.47 11.61
C THR A 53 -4.83 13.28 11.08
N ARG A 54 -3.99 14.32 11.17
CA ARG A 54 -2.57 14.23 10.77
C ARG A 54 -1.76 13.48 11.81
N MET A 55 -0.86 12.62 11.35
CA MET A 55 0.05 11.87 12.21
C MET A 55 0.85 12.81 13.13
N MET A 56 1.07 12.38 14.35
CA MET A 56 2.09 12.92 15.23
C MET A 56 3.39 12.14 14.97
N MET A 57 4.40 12.81 14.49
CA MET A 57 5.71 12.21 14.23
C MET A 57 6.45 11.93 15.55
N HIS A 58 7.56 11.24 15.46
CA HIS A 58 8.35 10.82 16.63
C HIS A 58 8.97 12.00 17.42
N ASP A 59 9.13 13.15 16.79
CA ASP A 59 9.58 14.41 17.40
C ASP A 59 8.44 15.22 18.03
N LEU A 60 7.21 14.64 18.05
CA LEU A 60 5.98 15.24 18.53
C LEU A 60 5.50 16.44 17.69
N ILE A 61 5.98 16.55 16.47
CA ILE A 61 5.47 17.50 15.48
C ILE A 61 4.44 16.77 14.61
N ARG A 62 3.33 17.44 14.30
CA ARG A 62 2.36 16.89 13.36
C ARG A 62 2.93 16.86 11.96
N ALA A 63 2.72 15.76 11.27
CA ALA A 63 3.10 15.63 9.87
C ALA A 63 2.53 16.79 9.06
N ASP A 64 3.36 17.38 8.21
CA ASP A 64 2.88 18.41 7.29
C ASP A 64 1.98 17.81 6.21
N VAL A 65 1.18 18.65 5.58
CA VAL A 65 0.33 18.26 4.47
C VAL A 65 1.21 18.11 3.23
N SER A 66 1.66 16.90 3.03
CA SER A 66 2.54 16.50 1.94
C SER A 66 1.73 15.86 0.80
N SER A 67 2.35 14.97 0.05
CA SER A 67 1.69 14.22 -1.02
C SER A 67 0.72 13.18 -0.46
N ARG A 68 1.18 12.30 0.41
CA ARG A 68 0.39 11.16 0.96
C ARG A 68 0.96 10.66 2.29
N CYS A 69 0.27 9.68 2.91
CA CYS A 69 0.73 8.93 4.07
C CYS A 69 0.96 9.76 5.35
N HIS A 70 0.37 10.95 5.43
CA HIS A 70 0.51 11.87 6.56
C HIS A 70 -0.65 11.79 7.57
N THR A 71 -1.57 10.83 7.42
CA THR A 71 -2.74 10.67 8.27
C THR A 71 -2.62 9.55 9.28
N CYS A 72 -3.22 9.75 10.46
CA CYS A 72 -3.29 8.78 11.53
C CYS A 72 -4.35 7.71 11.23
N LYS A 73 -3.93 6.47 11.02
CA LYS A 73 -4.84 5.34 10.74
C LYS A 73 -5.68 4.91 11.97
N THR A 74 -5.38 5.44 13.16
CA THR A 74 -6.15 5.22 14.39
C THR A 74 -7.21 6.31 14.62
N SER A 75 -7.12 7.45 13.92
CA SER A 75 -8.05 8.56 14.07
C SER A 75 -9.48 8.16 13.70
N SER A 76 -10.41 8.28 14.64
CA SER A 76 -11.83 7.99 14.39
C SER A 76 -12.44 8.93 13.37
N VAL A 77 -12.05 10.21 13.38
CA VAL A 77 -12.50 11.20 12.38
C VAL A 77 -12.00 10.80 10.99
N MET A 78 -10.72 10.44 10.85
CA MET A 78 -10.18 10.03 9.55
C MET A 78 -10.89 8.77 9.02
N ARG A 79 -11.13 7.78 9.88
CA ARG A 79 -11.86 6.57 9.50
C ARG A 79 -13.31 6.85 9.09
N GLU A 80 -13.97 7.77 9.79
CA GLU A 80 -15.33 8.19 9.41
C GLU A 80 -15.35 8.85 8.03
N LYS A 81 -14.45 9.80 7.77
CA LYS A 81 -14.36 10.46 6.47
C LYS A 81 -14.01 9.49 5.34
N ASN A 82 -13.12 8.52 5.60
CA ASN A 82 -12.84 7.44 4.65
C ASN A 82 -14.08 6.60 4.35
N ARG A 83 -14.87 6.23 5.38
CA ARG A 83 -16.11 5.48 5.17
C ARG A 83 -17.09 6.24 4.29
N ILE A 84 -17.23 7.54 4.51
CA ILE A 84 -18.12 8.40 3.72
C ILE A 84 -17.68 8.40 2.26
N ILE A 85 -16.45 8.81 1.94
CA ILE A 85 -16.01 8.94 0.54
C ILE A 85 -16.01 7.59 -0.19
N VAL A 86 -15.57 6.50 0.46
CA VAL A 86 -15.58 5.16 -0.15
C VAL A 86 -17.02 4.68 -0.40
N THR A 87 -17.95 4.99 0.51
CA THR A 87 -19.37 4.67 0.33
C THR A 87 -19.95 5.43 -0.86
N GLU A 88 -19.70 6.74 -0.98
CA GLU A 88 -20.19 7.55 -2.09
C GLU A 88 -19.59 7.08 -3.44
N MET A 89 -18.30 6.73 -3.47
CA MET A 89 -17.68 6.12 -4.65
C MET A 89 -18.33 4.78 -5.00
N ALA A 90 -18.55 3.90 -4.02
CA ALA A 90 -19.17 2.60 -4.26
C ALA A 90 -20.59 2.75 -4.82
N LYS A 91 -21.39 3.69 -4.31
CA LYS A 91 -22.74 3.98 -4.85
C LYS A 91 -22.71 4.35 -6.32
N VAL A 92 -21.72 5.09 -6.76
CA VAL A 92 -21.62 5.59 -8.13
C VAL A 92 -21.02 4.56 -9.07
N PHE A 93 -20.00 3.83 -8.64
CA PHE A 93 -19.16 3.02 -9.51
C PHE A 93 -19.36 1.51 -9.37
N ALA A 94 -20.01 1.03 -8.31
CA ALA A 94 -20.33 -0.39 -8.19
C ALA A 94 -21.25 -0.83 -9.34
N GLY A 95 -20.88 -1.88 -10.03
CA GLY A 95 -21.62 -2.39 -11.18
C GLY A 95 -21.34 -1.67 -12.52
N HIS A 96 -20.44 -0.69 -12.56
CA HIS A 96 -19.99 -0.10 -13.82
C HIS A 96 -19.17 -1.13 -14.61
N LYS A 97 -19.63 -1.47 -15.84
CA LYS A 97 -19.05 -2.55 -16.66
C LYS A 97 -17.56 -2.37 -17.03
N GLY A 98 -17.09 -1.15 -17.03
CA GLY A 98 -15.70 -0.83 -17.31
C GLY A 98 -14.76 -0.98 -16.11
N ILE A 99 -15.28 -1.25 -14.90
CA ILE A 99 -14.48 -1.43 -13.70
C ILE A 99 -14.29 -2.93 -13.45
N VAL A 100 -13.03 -3.36 -13.45
CA VAL A 100 -12.62 -4.77 -13.28
C VAL A 100 -12.08 -5.10 -11.91
N GLY A 101 -11.87 -4.10 -11.06
CA GLY A 101 -11.39 -4.27 -9.69
C GLY A 101 -11.15 -2.95 -8.98
N TRP A 102 -10.73 -3.06 -7.72
CA TRP A 102 -10.53 -1.93 -6.83
C TRP A 102 -9.18 -2.03 -6.11
N GLN A 103 -8.54 -0.89 -5.97
CA GLN A 103 -7.37 -0.70 -5.11
C GLN A 103 -7.77 0.18 -3.92
N ILE A 104 -7.54 -0.31 -2.71
CA ILE A 104 -7.75 0.47 -1.49
C ILE A 104 -6.49 1.25 -1.17
N ASP A 105 -6.62 2.60 -1.07
CA ASP A 105 -5.52 3.51 -0.71
C ASP A 105 -4.32 3.35 -1.68
N ASN A 106 -3.11 3.71 -1.28
CA ASN A 106 -1.89 3.52 -2.07
C ASN A 106 -0.69 3.30 -1.18
N GLU A 107 0.02 2.20 -1.42
CA GLU A 107 1.28 1.87 -0.77
C GLU A 107 1.23 2.08 0.75
N ILE A 108 0.19 1.53 1.39
CA ILE A 108 -0.05 1.72 2.82
C ILE A 108 1.10 1.13 3.62
N TYR A 109 1.94 2.00 4.10
CA TYR A 109 3.09 1.65 4.92
C TYR A 109 3.29 2.72 6.00
N PRO A 110 3.67 2.36 7.23
CA PRO A 110 4.06 3.35 8.21
C PRO A 110 5.44 3.91 7.83
N TYR A 111 5.46 5.03 7.11
CA TYR A 111 6.70 5.74 6.72
C TYR A 111 7.52 6.23 7.91
N SER A 112 6.98 6.11 9.12
CA SER A 112 7.65 6.25 10.40
C SER A 112 7.39 5.01 11.25
N GLU A 113 7.96 4.95 12.46
CA GLU A 113 7.65 3.85 13.41
C GLU A 113 6.19 3.88 13.91
N GLY A 114 5.32 4.73 13.35
CA GLY A 114 3.91 4.88 13.69
C GLY A 114 3.53 6.31 14.07
N CYS A 115 2.28 6.51 14.49
CA CYS A 115 1.75 7.80 14.92
C CYS A 115 1.78 7.91 16.46
N TYR A 116 2.41 8.95 16.96
CA TYR A 116 2.63 9.18 18.41
C TYR A 116 1.55 10.06 19.07
N CYS A 117 0.38 10.25 18.45
CA CYS A 117 -0.70 11.03 19.03
C CYS A 117 -1.36 10.31 20.23
N GLU A 118 -2.09 11.07 21.06
CA GLU A 118 -2.73 10.54 22.27
C GLU A 118 -3.75 9.42 21.99
N GLN A 119 -4.45 9.49 20.86
CA GLN A 119 -5.35 8.39 20.44
C GLN A 119 -4.57 7.09 20.21
N CYS A 120 -3.42 7.17 19.53
CA CYS A 120 -2.56 6.00 19.30
C CYS A 120 -1.98 5.47 20.60
N LYS A 121 -1.50 6.33 21.50
CA LYS A 121 -0.99 5.92 22.81
C LYS A 121 -2.08 5.19 23.62
N SER A 122 -3.26 5.76 23.71
CA SER A 122 -4.39 5.17 24.44
C SER A 122 -4.83 3.84 23.82
N ALA A 123 -4.90 3.76 22.50
CA ALA A 123 -5.25 2.54 21.78
C ALA A 123 -4.15 1.45 21.95
N PHE A 124 -2.87 1.84 21.94
CA PHE A 124 -1.76 0.92 22.18
C PHE A 124 -1.79 0.32 23.60
N ARG A 125 -2.06 1.13 24.61
CA ARG A 125 -2.22 0.64 26.00
C ARG A 125 -3.37 -0.35 26.12
N ARG A 126 -4.51 -0.10 25.46
CA ARG A 126 -5.63 -1.06 25.38
C ARG A 126 -5.21 -2.36 24.69
N TYR A 127 -4.55 -2.27 23.53
CA TYR A 127 -4.01 -3.42 22.82
C TYR A 127 -3.10 -4.28 23.71
N LEU A 128 -2.19 -3.66 24.47
CA LEU A 128 -1.33 -4.39 25.39
C LEU A 128 -2.11 -5.05 26.53
N LYS A 129 -3.11 -4.35 27.10
CA LYS A 129 -3.97 -4.86 28.14
C LYS A 129 -4.79 -6.08 27.66
N GLU A 130 -5.31 -6.02 26.45
CA GLU A 130 -6.04 -7.13 25.83
C GLU A 130 -5.12 -8.32 25.56
N LYS A 131 -3.90 -8.08 25.08
CA LYS A 131 -2.93 -9.12 24.74
C LYS A 131 -2.36 -9.84 25.98
N PHE A 132 -1.98 -9.10 27.01
CA PHE A 132 -1.28 -9.63 28.17
C PHE A 132 -2.18 -9.86 29.39
N ARG A 133 -3.36 -9.25 29.46
CA ARG A 133 -4.36 -9.35 30.53
C ARG A 133 -3.93 -8.76 31.87
N SER A 134 -2.63 -8.81 32.24
CA SER A 134 -2.11 -8.14 33.44
C SER A 134 -0.70 -7.60 33.19
N ILE A 135 -0.31 -6.60 33.99
CA ILE A 135 0.98 -5.93 33.84
C ILE A 135 2.14 -6.87 34.25
N GLU A 136 1.91 -7.75 35.21
CA GLU A 136 2.89 -8.74 35.66
C GLU A 136 3.20 -9.74 34.54
N LYS A 137 2.17 -10.16 33.76
CA LYS A 137 2.36 -11.04 32.61
C LYS A 137 3.15 -10.35 31.51
N LEU A 138 2.89 -9.05 31.23
CA LEU A 138 3.65 -8.27 30.29
C LEU A 138 5.12 -8.16 30.74
N ASN A 139 5.36 -7.73 32.00
CA ASN A 139 6.71 -7.58 32.55
C ASN A 139 7.51 -8.87 32.46
N ARG A 140 6.86 -10.02 32.79
CA ARG A 140 7.49 -11.34 32.69
C ARG A 140 7.79 -11.70 31.23
N ALA A 141 6.84 -11.52 30.31
CA ALA A 141 7.01 -11.86 28.89
C ALA A 141 8.11 -11.03 28.22
N TRP A 142 8.28 -9.79 28.65
CA TRP A 142 9.31 -8.90 28.12
C TRP A 142 10.64 -8.94 28.90
N GLY A 143 10.70 -9.63 30.03
CA GLY A 143 11.89 -9.71 30.88
C GLY A 143 12.26 -8.38 31.53
N MET A 144 11.25 -7.58 31.96
CA MET A 144 11.40 -6.18 32.37
C MET A 144 12.06 -5.99 33.75
N THR A 145 12.34 -7.06 34.47
CA THR A 145 13.06 -6.98 35.76
C THR A 145 14.51 -6.51 35.60
N ARG A 146 15.10 -6.73 34.44
CA ARG A 146 16.45 -6.26 34.14
C ARG A 146 16.45 -4.75 34.01
N TRP A 147 17.47 -4.10 34.58
CA TRP A 147 17.67 -2.67 34.55
C TRP A 147 16.50 -1.85 35.14
N SER A 148 15.72 -2.47 36.03
CA SER A 148 14.56 -1.83 36.69
C SER A 148 13.54 -1.25 35.72
N LEU A 149 13.26 -1.96 34.62
CA LEU A 149 12.35 -1.51 33.56
C LEU A 149 10.91 -1.95 33.76
N SER A 150 10.56 -2.67 34.86
CA SER A 150 9.20 -3.12 35.14
C SER A 150 8.22 -1.96 35.21
N TYR A 151 7.08 -2.14 34.55
CA TYR A 151 5.95 -1.21 34.63
C TYR A 151 5.05 -1.57 35.78
N ASP A 152 4.52 -0.58 36.50
CA ASP A 152 3.52 -0.77 37.56
C ASP A 152 2.10 -0.88 36.98
N THR A 153 1.82 -0.16 35.88
CA THR A 153 0.52 -0.13 35.24
C THR A 153 0.67 -0.07 33.72
N PHE A 154 -0.40 -0.39 32.97
CA PHE A 154 -0.41 -0.20 31.51
C PHE A 154 -0.36 1.28 31.11
N GLU A 155 -0.90 2.16 31.96
CA GLU A 155 -0.92 3.61 31.76
C GLU A 155 0.48 4.24 31.80
N ALA A 156 1.42 3.59 32.49
CA ALA A 156 2.83 4.02 32.55
C ALA A 156 3.61 3.67 31.27
N ILE A 157 3.05 2.89 30.35
CA ILE A 157 3.75 2.50 29.13
C ILE A 157 3.66 3.64 28.11
N GLU A 158 4.84 4.13 27.73
CA GLU A 158 5.01 5.14 26.68
C GLU A 158 5.47 4.48 25.35
N PRO A 159 5.16 5.10 24.20
CA PRO A 159 5.68 4.66 22.90
C PRO A 159 7.22 4.62 22.87
N PRO A 160 7.81 3.83 21.99
CA PRO A 160 9.27 3.76 21.85
C PRO A 160 9.81 4.98 21.07
N TYR A 161 9.86 6.15 21.70
CA TYR A 161 10.43 7.35 21.07
C TYR A 161 11.87 7.11 20.61
N PRO A 162 12.29 7.63 19.45
CA PRO A 162 13.66 7.55 18.95
C PRO A 162 14.69 8.20 19.87
N GLY A 163 15.97 7.97 19.62
CA GLY A 163 17.07 8.62 20.31
C GLY A 163 17.47 7.99 21.64
N GLN A 164 16.76 6.95 22.09
CA GLN A 164 17.13 6.18 23.29
C GLN A 164 17.17 4.68 22.96
N TRP A 165 17.94 3.96 23.74
CA TRP A 165 17.98 2.50 23.63
C TRP A 165 16.70 1.89 24.19
N LYS A 166 15.76 1.59 23.31
CA LYS A 166 14.44 1.07 23.68
C LYS A 166 14.43 -0.46 23.74
N HIS A 167 13.60 -0.99 24.61
CA HIS A 167 13.37 -2.42 24.73
C HIS A 167 12.84 -3.01 23.41
N PRO A 168 13.44 -4.06 22.84
CA PRO A 168 13.01 -4.62 21.54
C PRO A 168 11.55 -5.06 21.51
N SER A 169 11.04 -5.64 22.63
CA SER A 169 9.65 -6.08 22.72
C SER A 169 8.67 -4.89 22.70
N LEU A 170 9.04 -3.73 23.26
CA LEU A 170 8.23 -2.51 23.19
C LEU A 170 8.16 -2.00 21.74
N ARG A 171 9.31 -1.95 21.05
CA ARG A 171 9.37 -1.54 19.64
C ARG A 171 8.53 -2.48 18.75
N LYS A 172 8.70 -3.79 18.95
CA LYS A 172 7.93 -4.77 18.21
C LYS A 172 6.44 -4.64 18.47
N ALA A 173 6.01 -4.51 19.73
CA ALA A 173 4.61 -4.38 20.09
C ALA A 173 3.98 -3.10 19.52
N TRP A 174 4.73 -1.98 19.49
CA TRP A 174 4.31 -0.73 18.89
C TRP A 174 4.10 -0.87 17.38
N ARG A 175 5.02 -1.53 16.69
CA ARG A 175 4.93 -1.81 15.26
C ARG A 175 3.78 -2.78 14.95
N ASP A 176 3.65 -3.87 15.70
CA ASP A 176 2.53 -4.83 15.57
C ASP A 176 1.16 -4.11 15.74
N PHE A 177 1.07 -3.20 16.71
CA PHE A 177 -0.13 -2.38 16.92
C PHE A 177 -0.45 -1.55 15.68
N HIS A 178 0.52 -0.82 15.12
CA HIS A 178 0.29 -0.01 13.92
C HIS A 178 -0.05 -0.85 12.69
N TYR A 179 0.57 -2.00 12.52
CA TYR A 179 0.20 -2.93 11.45
C TYR A 179 -1.24 -3.43 11.61
N GLY A 180 -1.68 -3.72 12.83
CA GLY A 180 -3.07 -4.03 13.13
C GLY A 180 -4.03 -2.88 12.80
N GLN A 181 -3.63 -1.62 13.05
CA GLN A 181 -4.42 -0.45 12.68
C GLN A 181 -4.53 -0.28 11.15
N ILE A 182 -3.46 -0.56 10.40
CA ILE A 182 -3.49 -0.55 8.93
C ILE A 182 -4.39 -1.67 8.43
N LYS A 183 -4.27 -2.88 8.97
CA LYS A 183 -5.14 -4.01 8.61
C LYS A 183 -6.62 -3.63 8.74
N THR A 184 -7.04 -3.17 9.92
CA THR A 184 -8.45 -2.80 10.14
C THR A 184 -8.90 -1.63 9.28
N TYR A 185 -8.02 -0.69 8.98
CA TYR A 185 -8.29 0.43 8.08
C TYR A 185 -8.57 -0.04 6.62
N VAL A 186 -7.84 -1.04 6.14
CA VAL A 186 -8.06 -1.64 4.83
C VAL A 186 -9.34 -2.48 4.83
N GLU A 187 -9.55 -3.28 5.86
CA GLU A 187 -10.73 -4.13 6.00
C GLU A 187 -12.04 -3.34 6.04
N GLU A 188 -12.09 -2.19 6.74
CA GLU A 188 -13.25 -1.32 6.77
C GLU A 188 -13.65 -0.83 5.36
N GLN A 189 -12.68 -0.49 4.52
CA GLN A 189 -12.94 -0.05 3.16
C GLN A 189 -13.37 -1.24 2.27
N ALA A 190 -12.72 -2.40 2.43
CA ALA A 190 -13.09 -3.61 1.70
C ALA A 190 -14.53 -4.05 2.01
N GLU A 191 -14.93 -4.01 3.28
CA GLU A 191 -16.29 -4.34 3.71
C GLU A 191 -17.35 -3.41 3.06
N ILE A 192 -17.05 -2.13 2.91
CA ILE A 192 -17.93 -1.19 2.19
C ILE A 192 -18.03 -1.59 0.72
N LEU A 193 -16.90 -1.77 0.05
CA LEU A 193 -16.88 -2.10 -1.37
C LEU A 193 -17.62 -3.43 -1.65
N HIS A 194 -17.35 -4.47 -0.86
CA HIS A 194 -18.06 -5.75 -0.96
C HIS A 194 -19.56 -5.61 -0.67
N GLY A 195 -19.94 -4.75 0.28
CA GLY A 195 -21.34 -4.47 0.59
C GLY A 195 -22.13 -3.87 -0.59
N TYR A 196 -21.45 -3.21 -1.52
CA TYR A 196 -22.03 -2.72 -2.78
C TYR A 196 -21.82 -3.68 -3.97
N GLY A 197 -21.27 -4.87 -3.74
CA GLY A 197 -21.04 -5.88 -4.79
C GLY A 197 -19.78 -5.62 -5.63
N CYS A 198 -18.85 -4.80 -5.17
CA CYS A 198 -17.57 -4.64 -5.84
C CYS A 198 -16.73 -5.92 -5.70
N GLU A 199 -16.07 -6.30 -6.79
CA GLU A 199 -15.25 -7.51 -6.88
C GLU A 199 -13.77 -7.14 -7.13
N ASN A 200 -12.88 -8.11 -6.93
CA ASN A 200 -11.44 -7.96 -7.11
C ASN A 200 -10.85 -6.78 -6.33
N VAL A 201 -11.26 -6.67 -5.07
CA VAL A 201 -10.79 -5.67 -4.13
C VAL A 201 -9.42 -6.07 -3.59
N GLY A 202 -8.45 -5.16 -3.68
CA GLY A 202 -7.09 -5.34 -3.17
C GLY A 202 -6.52 -4.05 -2.59
N THR A 203 -5.29 -4.11 -2.12
CA THR A 203 -4.47 -2.94 -1.76
C THR A 203 -3.05 -3.17 -2.26
N ASP A 204 -2.48 -2.19 -2.90
CA ASP A 204 -1.15 -2.30 -3.46
C ASP A 204 -0.09 -2.20 -2.36
N MET A 205 0.72 -3.25 -2.26
CA MET A 205 1.76 -3.38 -1.26
C MET A 205 3.11 -3.07 -1.85
N MET A 206 3.95 -2.38 -1.08
CA MET A 206 5.36 -2.21 -1.43
C MET A 206 6.18 -3.43 -1.00
N ALA A 207 7.19 -3.75 -1.80
CA ALA A 207 8.26 -4.63 -1.38
C ALA A 207 8.93 -4.12 -0.09
N HIS A 208 9.64 -4.97 0.59
CA HIS A 208 10.57 -4.60 1.67
C HIS A 208 9.95 -4.00 2.94
N ASN A 209 8.69 -4.27 3.23
CA ASN A 209 8.13 -3.99 4.54
C ASN A 209 7.96 -5.29 5.34
N SER A 210 7.95 -5.19 6.68
CA SER A 210 7.77 -6.32 7.59
C SER A 210 6.31 -6.56 7.98
N MET A 211 5.36 -5.97 7.25
CA MET A 211 3.93 -6.24 7.43
C MET A 211 3.58 -7.65 6.96
N SER A 212 2.63 -8.29 7.61
CA SER A 212 2.13 -9.58 7.18
C SER A 212 1.22 -9.42 5.96
N TYR A 213 1.69 -9.85 4.79
CA TYR A 213 0.87 -9.90 3.58
C TYR A 213 -0.32 -10.84 3.73
N TYR A 214 -0.16 -11.94 4.49
CA TYR A 214 -1.26 -12.86 4.76
C TYR A 214 -2.37 -12.17 5.55
N ASP A 215 -2.00 -11.45 6.64
CA ASP A 215 -2.99 -10.80 7.51
C ASP A 215 -3.71 -9.65 6.80
N ILE A 216 -2.96 -8.80 6.06
CA ILE A 216 -3.55 -7.64 5.41
C ILE A 216 -4.45 -8.03 4.23
N ASN A 217 -4.14 -9.14 3.56
CA ASN A 217 -4.93 -9.65 2.44
C ASN A 217 -6.05 -10.62 2.87
N GLU A 218 -6.25 -10.87 4.17
CA GLU A 218 -7.22 -11.85 4.64
C GLU A 218 -8.63 -11.63 4.06
N LYS A 219 -9.12 -10.40 4.11
CA LYS A 219 -10.46 -10.01 3.61
C LYS A 219 -10.46 -9.40 2.20
N LEU A 220 -9.32 -9.35 1.53
CA LEU A 220 -9.21 -8.85 0.17
C LEU A 220 -9.36 -9.99 -0.84
N ASP A 221 -9.76 -9.68 -2.07
CA ASP A 221 -9.97 -10.68 -3.13
C ASP A 221 -8.69 -11.01 -3.86
N VAL A 222 -7.84 -10.01 -4.12
CA VAL A 222 -6.64 -10.11 -4.93
C VAL A 222 -5.45 -9.47 -4.24
N VAL A 223 -4.29 -10.13 -4.32
CA VAL A 223 -3.03 -9.55 -3.84
C VAL A 223 -2.53 -8.57 -4.88
N GLN A 224 -2.33 -7.32 -4.48
CA GLN A 224 -1.81 -6.25 -5.33
C GLN A 224 -0.43 -5.82 -4.86
N TYR A 225 0.43 -5.39 -5.78
CA TYR A 225 1.84 -5.14 -5.50
C TYR A 225 2.45 -4.12 -6.46
N ASN A 226 3.32 -3.26 -5.93
CA ASN A 226 4.08 -2.29 -6.73
C ASN A 226 5.53 -2.72 -6.87
N HIS A 227 6.06 -2.65 -8.10
CA HIS A 227 7.37 -3.15 -8.46
C HIS A 227 8.22 -2.09 -9.19
N TYR A 228 9.29 -1.65 -8.54
CA TYR A 228 10.21 -0.65 -9.09
C TYR A 228 11.67 -1.12 -9.17
N ASP A 229 11.95 -2.38 -8.89
CA ASP A 229 13.30 -2.93 -8.96
C ASP A 229 13.84 -3.01 -10.40
N ALA A 230 15.12 -2.87 -10.53
CA ALA A 230 15.81 -3.06 -11.80
C ALA A 230 15.86 -4.54 -12.21
N ALA A 231 15.94 -4.79 -13.52
CA ALA A 231 16.00 -6.14 -14.06
C ALA A 231 17.26 -6.92 -13.63
N GLU A 232 18.32 -6.23 -13.23
CA GLU A 232 19.54 -6.85 -12.68
C GLU A 232 19.27 -7.63 -11.38
N ARG A 233 18.17 -7.31 -10.69
CA ARG A 233 17.73 -8.00 -9.48
C ARG A 233 16.72 -9.13 -9.75
N LEU A 234 16.68 -9.68 -10.96
CA LEU A 234 15.73 -10.73 -11.36
C LEU A 234 15.56 -11.87 -10.34
N PRO A 235 16.60 -12.42 -9.70
CA PRO A 235 16.40 -13.47 -8.69
C PRO A 235 15.60 -12.99 -7.47
N CYS A 236 15.85 -11.77 -6.99
CA CYS A 236 15.11 -11.18 -5.86
C CYS A 236 13.65 -10.91 -6.26
N ASN A 237 13.46 -10.39 -7.47
CA ASN A 237 12.14 -10.09 -8.01
C ASN A 237 11.32 -11.38 -8.20
N ALA A 238 11.95 -12.43 -8.71
CA ALA A 238 11.31 -13.74 -8.85
C ALA A 238 10.86 -14.32 -7.50
N PHE A 239 11.69 -14.15 -6.44
CA PHE A 239 11.29 -14.54 -5.08
C PHE A 239 10.06 -13.77 -4.60
N SER A 240 10.05 -12.44 -4.79
CA SER A 240 8.89 -11.60 -4.40
C SER A 240 7.60 -12.07 -5.07
N TYR A 241 7.63 -12.36 -6.35
CA TYR A 241 6.45 -12.85 -7.07
C TYR A 241 6.00 -14.26 -6.65
N ASP A 242 6.95 -15.17 -6.39
CA ASP A 242 6.62 -16.49 -5.84
C ASP A 242 5.98 -16.36 -4.42
N PHE A 243 6.46 -15.41 -3.62
CA PHE A 243 5.88 -15.07 -2.32
C PHE A 243 4.45 -14.54 -2.47
N LEU A 244 4.22 -13.53 -3.33
CA LEU A 244 2.89 -12.93 -3.56
C LEU A 244 1.86 -13.97 -3.99
N ARG A 245 2.25 -14.85 -4.94
CA ARG A 245 1.37 -15.94 -5.38
C ARG A 245 0.98 -16.88 -4.24
N SER A 246 1.87 -17.07 -3.25
CA SER A 246 1.59 -17.95 -2.11
C SER A 246 0.61 -17.37 -1.10
N VAL A 247 0.37 -16.06 -1.13
CA VAL A 247 -0.50 -15.39 -0.13
C VAL A 247 -1.95 -15.85 -0.24
N LYS A 248 -2.47 -16.05 -1.47
CA LYS A 248 -3.86 -16.45 -1.70
C LYS A 248 -4.05 -17.69 -2.61
N ASP A 249 -2.97 -18.34 -3.02
CA ASP A 249 -3.02 -19.45 -4.01
C ASP A 249 -3.86 -19.11 -5.28
N ARG A 250 -3.74 -17.87 -5.75
CA ARG A 250 -4.38 -17.35 -6.96
C ARG A 250 -3.47 -16.33 -7.65
N PRO A 251 -3.75 -15.95 -8.91
CA PRO A 251 -3.04 -14.87 -9.58
C PRO A 251 -3.02 -13.59 -8.76
N PHE A 252 -1.91 -12.88 -8.79
CA PHE A 252 -1.74 -11.57 -8.17
C PHE A 252 -1.65 -10.49 -9.25
N TRP A 253 -1.81 -9.23 -8.87
CA TRP A 253 -1.74 -8.08 -9.76
C TRP A 253 -0.54 -7.20 -9.44
N VAL A 254 0.23 -6.83 -10.45
CA VAL A 254 1.23 -5.77 -10.34
C VAL A 254 0.54 -4.47 -10.74
N MET A 255 0.32 -3.59 -9.76
CA MET A 255 -0.44 -2.35 -9.94
C MET A 255 0.41 -1.22 -10.46
N GLU A 256 1.70 -1.24 -10.14
CA GLU A 256 2.67 -0.28 -10.65
C GLU A 256 3.98 -0.98 -10.99
N THR A 257 4.50 -0.70 -12.18
CA THR A 257 5.87 -1.03 -12.54
C THR A 257 6.50 0.11 -13.31
N GLN A 258 7.79 0.35 -13.10
CA GLN A 258 8.49 1.43 -13.79
C GLN A 258 8.64 1.16 -15.28
N VAL A 259 8.53 2.19 -16.07
CA VAL A 259 8.68 2.08 -17.52
C VAL A 259 10.07 2.48 -18.04
N GLY A 260 10.66 3.54 -17.60
CA GLY A 260 11.96 4.00 -18.13
C GLY A 260 12.98 4.34 -17.07
N TRP A 261 12.56 5.07 -16.09
CA TRP A 261 13.37 5.52 -14.94
C TRP A 261 12.45 5.81 -13.76
N ASN A 262 12.99 5.70 -12.57
CA ASN A 262 12.31 6.15 -11.37
C ASN A 262 12.91 7.49 -10.95
N GLY A 263 12.16 8.55 -11.12
CA GLY A 263 12.61 9.94 -10.92
C GLY A 263 11.95 10.63 -9.74
N SER A 264 11.61 9.89 -8.67
CA SER A 264 11.22 10.54 -7.42
C SER A 264 12.44 11.30 -6.85
N GLU A 265 12.21 12.38 -6.12
CA GLU A 265 13.29 13.18 -5.53
C GLU A 265 14.17 12.41 -4.54
N TYR A 266 13.71 11.25 -4.07
CA TYR A 266 14.40 10.37 -3.15
C TYR A 266 15.02 9.12 -3.79
N ALA A 267 14.78 8.89 -5.08
CA ALA A 267 15.34 7.75 -5.80
C ALA A 267 16.56 8.17 -6.61
N GLU A 268 17.61 7.37 -6.60
CA GLU A 268 18.71 7.49 -7.55
C GLU A 268 18.13 7.26 -8.97
N GLY A 269 17.70 8.38 -9.58
CA GLY A 269 17.12 8.38 -10.92
C GLY A 269 18.18 8.02 -11.95
N GLY A 270 17.89 7.04 -12.78
CA GLY A 270 18.75 6.65 -13.89
C GLY A 270 17.93 6.01 -15.00
N TYR A 271 18.32 6.27 -16.23
CA TYR A 271 17.75 5.55 -17.39
C TYR A 271 18.02 4.05 -17.24
N ARG A 272 16.95 3.28 -17.31
CA ARG A 272 17.09 1.82 -17.36
C ARG A 272 17.59 1.37 -18.74
N PRO A 273 18.42 0.33 -18.79
CA PRO A 273 18.90 -0.20 -20.07
C PRO A 273 17.75 -0.72 -20.94
N VAL A 274 18.03 -0.84 -22.24
CA VAL A 274 17.10 -1.46 -23.20
C VAL A 274 16.77 -2.87 -22.74
N GLY A 275 15.50 -3.24 -22.78
CA GLY A 275 15.01 -4.55 -22.35
C GLY A 275 14.62 -4.64 -20.89
N ASN A 276 14.93 -3.62 -20.05
CA ASN A 276 14.55 -3.65 -18.64
C ASN A 276 13.02 -3.64 -18.45
N CYS A 277 12.31 -2.74 -19.12
CA CYS A 277 10.86 -2.67 -19.07
C CYS A 277 10.22 -3.96 -19.58
N TYR A 278 10.71 -4.49 -20.69
CA TYR A 278 10.26 -5.75 -21.25
C TYR A 278 10.45 -6.92 -20.27
N ALA A 279 11.62 -7.03 -19.63
CA ALA A 279 11.88 -8.07 -18.63
C ALA A 279 10.97 -7.92 -17.39
N ASN A 280 10.78 -6.69 -16.89
CA ASN A 280 9.89 -6.40 -15.75
C ASN A 280 8.40 -6.61 -16.10
N THR A 281 8.04 -6.57 -17.37
CA THR A 281 6.70 -6.92 -17.84
C THR A 281 6.49 -8.44 -17.88
N TRP A 282 7.45 -9.17 -18.42
CA TRP A 282 7.33 -10.62 -18.60
C TRP A 282 7.51 -11.41 -17.29
N LEU A 283 8.41 -10.97 -16.43
CA LEU A 283 8.73 -11.72 -15.21
C LEU A 283 7.53 -11.95 -14.29
N PRO A 284 6.72 -10.95 -13.92
CA PRO A 284 5.54 -11.18 -13.10
C PRO A 284 4.53 -12.11 -13.79
N MET A 285 4.29 -11.95 -15.09
CA MET A 285 3.37 -12.80 -15.85
C MET A 285 3.87 -14.25 -15.87
N ALA A 286 5.17 -14.47 -16.10
CA ALA A 286 5.79 -15.79 -16.03
C ALA A 286 5.76 -16.39 -14.60
N LYS A 287 5.55 -15.57 -13.58
CA LYS A 287 5.44 -15.95 -12.16
C LYS A 287 4.00 -16.04 -11.67
N GLY A 288 3.00 -15.91 -12.56
CA GLY A 288 1.60 -16.11 -12.27
C GLY A 288 0.84 -14.83 -11.90
N ALA A 289 1.35 -13.67 -12.29
CA ALA A 289 0.54 -12.46 -12.29
C ALA A 289 -0.51 -12.53 -13.41
N GLU A 290 -1.65 -11.91 -13.19
CA GLU A 290 -2.74 -11.77 -14.14
C GLU A 290 -2.78 -10.36 -14.75
N MET A 291 -2.17 -9.39 -14.07
CA MET A 291 -2.14 -7.99 -14.47
C MET A 291 -0.77 -7.38 -14.21
N ASN A 292 -0.33 -6.50 -15.12
CA ASN A 292 0.86 -5.66 -14.94
C ASN A 292 0.56 -4.27 -15.48
N LEU A 293 0.44 -3.30 -14.60
CA LEU A 293 0.21 -1.90 -14.91
C LEU A 293 1.51 -1.10 -14.82
N TYR A 294 1.57 0.01 -15.56
CA TYR A 294 2.77 0.82 -15.66
C TYR A 294 2.59 2.19 -15.00
N TRP A 295 3.54 2.58 -14.18
CA TRP A 295 3.67 3.93 -13.71
C TRP A 295 4.77 4.64 -14.52
N LEU A 296 4.47 5.58 -15.45
CA LEU A 296 3.11 6.00 -15.75
C LEU A 296 2.93 6.12 -17.27
N PHE A 297 1.69 6.33 -17.70
CA PHE A 297 1.37 6.42 -19.13
C PHE A 297 1.99 7.69 -19.76
N ARG A 298 1.84 8.85 -19.11
CA ARG A 298 2.31 10.14 -19.62
C ARG A 298 2.98 10.93 -18.49
N THR A 299 4.18 11.44 -18.73
CA THR A 299 4.92 12.26 -17.76
C THR A 299 4.07 13.44 -17.29
N HIS A 300 4.01 13.66 -15.99
CA HIS A 300 3.32 14.80 -15.41
C HIS A 300 4.00 16.10 -15.85
N PRO A 301 3.24 17.12 -16.27
CA PRO A 301 3.82 18.42 -16.66
C PRO A 301 4.26 19.26 -15.47
N ASN A 302 3.83 18.91 -14.25
CA ASN A 302 4.11 19.61 -13.00
C ASN A 302 3.79 18.73 -11.79
N GLY A 303 4.10 19.21 -10.58
CA GLY A 303 3.79 18.55 -9.33
C GLY A 303 4.88 17.60 -8.85
N HIS A 304 4.53 16.78 -7.86
CA HIS A 304 5.38 15.67 -7.42
C HIS A 304 5.62 14.72 -8.59
N GLU A 305 6.68 13.98 -8.58
CA GLU A 305 7.00 12.99 -9.62
C GLU A 305 7.14 13.55 -11.05
N LEU A 306 7.37 14.86 -11.18
CA LEU A 306 7.65 15.53 -12.46
C LEU A 306 8.74 14.82 -13.27
N GLY A 307 9.75 14.27 -12.60
CA GLY A 307 10.86 13.55 -13.20
C GLY A 307 10.62 12.05 -13.39
N HIS A 308 9.41 11.52 -13.10
CA HIS A 308 9.15 10.09 -13.21
C HIS A 308 9.03 9.65 -14.67
N GLY A 309 9.57 8.44 -14.98
CA GLY A 309 9.51 7.86 -16.32
C GLY A 309 8.10 7.50 -16.75
N ALA A 310 7.83 7.63 -18.05
CA ALA A 310 6.53 7.37 -18.62
C ALA A 310 6.66 6.74 -20.02
N LEU A 311 5.55 6.26 -20.57
CA LEU A 311 5.50 5.82 -21.97
C LEU A 311 5.53 7.01 -22.96
N PHE A 312 4.91 8.11 -22.56
CA PHE A 312 4.81 9.33 -23.38
C PHE A 312 5.29 10.56 -22.61
N SER A 313 5.90 11.48 -23.36
CA SER A 313 6.28 12.80 -22.85
C SER A 313 5.05 13.66 -22.53
N PRO A 314 5.20 14.79 -21.80
CA PRO A 314 4.10 15.75 -21.60
C PRO A 314 3.46 16.25 -22.90
N ALA A 315 4.25 16.33 -23.99
CA ALA A 315 3.80 16.72 -25.33
C ALA A 315 3.18 15.57 -26.15
N GLY A 316 3.04 14.37 -25.58
CA GLY A 316 2.45 13.21 -26.26
C GLY A 316 3.39 12.45 -27.19
N ARG A 317 4.70 12.75 -27.19
CA ARG A 317 5.68 11.97 -27.97
C ARG A 317 5.99 10.67 -27.24
N ALA A 318 5.96 9.54 -27.95
CA ALA A 318 6.36 8.26 -27.41
C ALA A 318 7.84 8.25 -27.04
N TYR A 319 8.16 7.75 -25.87
CA TYR A 319 9.53 7.41 -25.51
C TYR A 319 9.90 6.02 -26.05
N ARG A 320 11.20 5.75 -26.18
CA ARG A 320 11.72 4.45 -26.64
C ARG A 320 11.08 3.26 -25.91
N VAL A 321 10.87 3.38 -24.62
CA VAL A 321 10.31 2.32 -23.78
C VAL A 321 8.89 1.89 -24.20
N SER A 322 8.15 2.74 -24.90
CA SER A 322 6.83 2.39 -25.44
C SER A 322 6.89 1.23 -26.45
N GLU A 323 8.03 1.08 -27.17
CA GLU A 323 8.25 -0.03 -28.10
C GLU A 323 8.38 -1.37 -27.36
N GLU A 324 9.02 -1.37 -26.18
CA GLU A 324 9.16 -2.56 -25.34
C GLU A 324 7.78 -3.02 -24.81
N VAL A 325 6.94 -2.07 -24.37
CA VAL A 325 5.57 -2.36 -23.91
C VAL A 325 4.71 -2.86 -25.07
N GLN A 326 4.76 -2.21 -26.23
CA GLN A 326 4.01 -2.66 -27.41
C GLN A 326 4.42 -4.06 -27.87
N LYS A 327 5.72 -4.37 -27.79
CA LYS A 327 6.22 -5.71 -28.10
C LYS A 327 5.62 -6.75 -27.14
N ALA A 328 5.72 -6.50 -25.83
CA ALA A 328 5.15 -7.40 -24.82
C ALA A 328 3.63 -7.57 -25.00
N ALA A 329 2.88 -6.49 -25.25
CA ALA A 329 1.44 -6.53 -25.49
C ALA A 329 1.07 -7.44 -26.66
N LYS A 330 1.76 -7.31 -27.82
CA LYS A 330 1.56 -8.18 -28.99
C LYS A 330 1.88 -9.65 -28.73
N GLU A 331 2.82 -9.91 -27.82
CA GLU A 331 3.15 -11.28 -27.41
C GLU A 331 2.06 -11.83 -26.48
N PHE A 332 1.55 -11.04 -25.55
CA PHE A 332 0.43 -11.44 -24.68
C PHE A 332 -0.87 -11.69 -25.45
N GLU A 333 -1.16 -10.94 -26.50
CA GLU A 333 -2.28 -11.24 -27.42
C GLU A 333 -2.18 -12.66 -28.00
N LYS A 334 -0.97 -13.17 -28.22
CA LYS A 334 -0.73 -14.51 -28.79
C LYS A 334 -0.74 -15.63 -27.76
N CYS A 335 -0.30 -15.37 -26.55
CA CYS A 335 -0.10 -16.40 -25.52
C CYS A 335 -0.96 -16.22 -24.28
N GLY A 336 -1.81 -15.19 -24.21
CA GLY A 336 -2.61 -14.88 -23.03
C GLY A 336 -3.52 -16.03 -22.58
N GLU A 337 -4.19 -16.68 -23.52
CA GLU A 337 -5.03 -17.86 -23.22
C GLU A 337 -4.20 -19.01 -22.61
N PHE A 338 -3.00 -19.25 -23.11
CA PHE A 338 -2.09 -20.23 -22.53
C PHE A 338 -1.67 -19.84 -21.12
N LEU A 339 -1.29 -18.57 -20.90
CA LEU A 339 -0.84 -18.09 -19.59
C LEU A 339 -1.94 -18.17 -18.52
N THR A 340 -3.17 -17.78 -18.85
CA THR A 340 -4.32 -17.82 -17.92
C THR A 340 -4.69 -19.23 -17.48
N ASN A 341 -4.46 -20.24 -18.33
CA ASN A 341 -4.78 -21.64 -18.05
C ASN A 341 -3.62 -22.45 -17.46
N THR A 342 -2.49 -21.80 -17.17
CA THR A 342 -1.32 -22.48 -16.57
C THR A 342 -1.22 -22.24 -15.07
N ARG A 343 -0.59 -23.20 -14.38
CA ARG A 343 -0.21 -23.06 -12.97
C ARG A 343 1.25 -23.36 -12.79
N ILE A 344 1.93 -22.54 -12.01
CA ILE A 344 3.33 -22.77 -11.65
C ILE A 344 3.36 -23.85 -10.57
N ARG A 345 4.12 -24.93 -10.83
CA ARG A 345 4.39 -26.00 -9.88
C ARG A 345 5.79 -25.85 -9.32
N SER A 346 5.91 -25.60 -8.03
CA SER A 346 7.20 -25.53 -7.32
C SER A 346 7.55 -26.87 -6.70
N LYS A 347 8.81 -27.28 -6.80
CA LYS A 347 9.35 -28.48 -6.14
C LYS A 347 10.03 -28.17 -4.81
N ILE A 348 10.25 -26.89 -4.51
CA ILE A 348 10.94 -26.39 -3.32
C ILE A 348 10.00 -25.37 -2.66
N ALA A 349 9.85 -25.46 -1.34
CA ALA A 349 9.15 -24.47 -0.53
C ALA A 349 10.15 -23.73 0.37
N LEU A 350 9.99 -22.41 0.47
CA LEU A 350 10.73 -21.58 1.40
C LEU A 350 9.78 -21.13 2.51
N HIS A 351 10.18 -21.34 3.76
CA HIS A 351 9.43 -20.83 4.90
C HIS A 351 9.75 -19.35 5.13
N TYR A 352 8.73 -18.51 5.12
CA TYR A 352 8.83 -17.09 5.48
C TYR A 352 7.93 -16.77 6.67
N SER A 353 8.42 -15.94 7.58
CA SER A 353 7.67 -15.45 8.74
C SER A 353 7.77 -13.93 8.85
N SER A 354 6.67 -13.22 8.59
CA SER A 354 6.58 -11.77 8.80
C SER A 354 6.82 -11.38 10.26
N THR A 355 6.39 -12.21 11.21
CA THR A 355 6.66 -12.01 12.64
C THR A 355 8.15 -12.06 12.96
N ALA A 356 8.89 -13.01 12.37
CA ALA A 356 10.34 -13.11 12.56
C ALA A 356 11.04 -11.91 11.89
N HIS A 357 10.63 -11.54 10.67
CA HIS A 357 11.15 -10.37 9.96
C HIS A 357 10.94 -9.08 10.77
N ASN A 358 9.72 -8.84 11.25
CA ASN A 358 9.43 -7.68 12.10
C ASN A 358 10.25 -7.70 13.42
N SER A 359 10.44 -8.87 14.03
CA SER A 359 11.26 -9.00 15.24
C SER A 359 12.72 -8.66 14.97
N TYR A 360 13.25 -9.13 13.85
CA TYR A 360 14.62 -8.85 13.43
C TYR A 360 14.86 -7.36 13.17
N ASP A 361 13.92 -6.68 12.51
CA ASP A 361 13.95 -5.25 12.28
C ASP A 361 13.91 -4.42 13.56
N CYS A 362 13.20 -4.90 14.58
CA CYS A 362 13.11 -4.23 15.89
C CYS A 362 14.33 -4.45 16.79
N ALA A 363 15.20 -5.38 16.46
CA ALA A 363 16.39 -5.74 17.22
C ALA A 363 17.67 -5.54 16.42
N PRO A 364 18.14 -4.29 16.20
CA PRO A 364 19.26 -3.98 15.30
C PRO A 364 20.57 -4.72 15.62
N LEU A 365 20.73 -5.19 16.87
CA LEU A 365 21.91 -5.96 17.27
C LEU A 365 21.96 -7.38 16.69
N LEU A 366 20.88 -7.81 16.03
CA LEU A 366 20.80 -9.12 15.35
C LEU A 366 21.04 -9.02 13.83
N LYS A 367 21.30 -7.81 13.34
CA LYS A 367 21.60 -7.55 11.91
C LYS A 367 23.05 -7.77 11.58
#